data_1c0fe96b614b14eaaf75659722f41bd9
#
_entry.id   1c0fe96b614b14eaaf75659722f41bd9
#
_cell.length_a   1.000
_cell.length_b   1.000
_cell.length_c   1.000
_cell.angle_alpha   90.00
_cell.angle_beta   90.00
_cell.angle_gamma   90.00
#
_symmetry.space_group_name_H-M   'P 1'
#
loop_
_entity.id
_entity.type
_entity.pdbx_description
1 polymer ?
#
loop_
_entity_poly.entity_id
_entity_poly.type
_entity_poly.pdbx_seq_one_letter_code
_entity_poly.pdbx_strand_id
1 'polypeptide(L)'
;MNLVYIHGANATSESFNYIKSKLGTGIDINYDSRNGFENNFKDMQTALQDHKDIVFVAHSLGGIYALHLANSMPNIVKGAVTLSTPYGGAEVADYAQYFLPFSRLMRDIGPSSWVMKQAKRIKIQHPWTNIVTVKGQSPFMHEPNDGVVTIASQRHHADMELVEVDCNHYEVVLSDAVVRLVEERVNKFR
;
A
#
# COMPACT_ATOMS: atom_id res chain seq x y z
N MET A 1 14.21 6.14 13.63
CA MET A 1 13.12 5.54 12.84
C MET A 1 12.41 6.65 12.09
N ASN A 2 12.24 6.49 10.80
CA ASN A 2 11.58 7.43 9.90
C ASN A 2 10.28 6.82 9.38
N LEU A 3 9.13 7.42 9.70
CA LEU A 3 7.87 7.02 9.09
C LEU A 3 7.82 7.57 7.66
N VAL A 4 7.44 6.73 6.72
CA VAL A 4 7.26 7.10 5.30
C VAL A 4 5.84 6.79 4.90
N TYR A 5 5.09 7.82 4.52
CA TYR A 5 3.69 7.71 4.11
C TYR A 5 3.57 7.67 2.60
N ILE A 6 2.95 6.60 2.05
CA ILE A 6 2.75 6.44 0.60
C ILE A 6 1.27 6.25 0.32
N HIS A 7 0.65 7.24 -0.30
CA HIS A 7 -0.79 7.24 -0.59
C HIS A 7 -1.20 6.26 -1.69
N GLY A 8 -2.50 6.03 -1.84
CA GLY A 8 -3.07 5.22 -2.90
C GLY A 8 -3.17 5.96 -4.25
N ALA A 9 -3.68 5.26 -5.26
CA ALA A 9 -3.91 5.85 -6.57
C ALA A 9 -4.88 7.05 -6.49
N ASN A 10 -4.59 8.11 -7.27
CA ASN A 10 -5.40 9.35 -7.34
C ASN A 10 -5.62 10.05 -5.99
N ALA A 11 -4.77 9.79 -4.99
CA ALA A 11 -4.79 10.46 -3.72
C ALA A 11 -3.55 11.37 -3.55
N THR A 12 -3.41 11.95 -2.38
CA THR A 12 -2.24 12.69 -1.92
C THR A 12 -1.87 12.25 -0.51
N SER A 13 -0.72 12.69 0.01
CA SER A 13 -0.32 12.43 1.40
C SER A 13 -1.30 12.97 2.45
N GLU A 14 -2.20 13.88 2.06
CA GLU A 14 -3.26 14.40 2.93
C GLU A 14 -4.24 13.31 3.38
N SER A 15 -4.39 12.22 2.61
CA SER A 15 -5.18 11.06 3.02
C SER A 15 -4.73 10.47 4.35
N PHE A 16 -3.47 10.68 4.74
CA PHE A 16 -2.92 10.25 6.02
C PHE A 16 -3.01 11.28 7.15
N ASN A 17 -3.62 12.45 6.94
CA ASN A 17 -3.64 13.51 7.96
C ASN A 17 -4.19 13.04 9.30
N TYR A 18 -5.22 12.18 9.29
CA TYR A 18 -5.77 11.62 10.51
C TYR A 18 -4.78 10.66 11.21
N ILE A 19 -4.18 9.75 10.48
CA ILE A 19 -3.15 8.84 11.01
C ILE A 19 -1.94 9.65 11.52
N LYS A 20 -1.46 10.61 10.76
CA LYS A 20 -0.35 11.51 11.15
C LYS A 20 -0.65 12.31 12.42
N SER A 21 -1.89 12.70 12.64
CA SER A 21 -2.29 13.43 13.86
C SER A 21 -2.07 12.59 15.14
N LYS A 22 -2.01 11.28 15.04
CA LYS A 22 -1.82 10.34 16.15
C LYS A 22 -0.41 9.77 16.23
N LEU A 23 0.16 9.40 15.10
CA LEU A 23 1.50 8.78 15.04
C LEU A 23 2.64 9.79 14.95
N GLY A 24 2.37 11.00 14.50
CA GLY A 24 3.34 12.03 14.19
C GLY A 24 3.61 12.17 12.69
N THR A 25 4.28 13.25 12.35
CA THR A 25 4.71 13.53 10.99
C THR A 25 5.86 12.62 10.56
N GLY A 26 6.03 12.47 9.26
CA GLY A 26 7.09 11.68 8.64
C GLY A 26 7.42 12.22 7.26
N ILE A 27 8.00 11.38 6.43
CA ILE A 27 8.29 11.67 5.03
C ILE A 27 7.05 11.37 4.21
N ASP A 28 6.50 12.38 3.58
CA ASP A 28 5.35 12.26 2.70
C ASP A 28 5.82 12.00 1.26
N ILE A 29 5.49 10.84 0.73
CA ILE A 29 5.71 10.52 -0.68
C ILE A 29 4.45 10.86 -1.47
N ASN A 30 4.52 11.95 -2.23
CA ASN A 30 3.50 12.33 -3.19
C ASN A 30 3.94 11.94 -4.60
N TYR A 31 3.05 11.30 -5.34
CA TYR A 31 3.31 10.90 -6.71
C TYR A 31 2.05 11.03 -7.57
N ASP A 32 2.24 11.26 -8.86
CA ASP A 32 1.14 11.23 -9.82
C ASP A 32 1.00 9.82 -10.40
N SER A 33 -0.13 9.17 -10.13
CA SER A 33 -0.43 7.83 -10.62
C SER A 33 -0.39 7.71 -12.16
N ARG A 34 -0.47 8.84 -12.89
CA ARG A 34 -0.41 8.89 -14.35
C ARG A 34 1.00 8.81 -14.95
N ASN A 35 2.03 9.03 -14.12
CA ASN A 35 3.43 9.02 -14.59
C ASN A 35 3.99 7.62 -14.88
N GLY A 36 3.25 6.57 -14.49
CA GLY A 36 3.67 5.18 -14.59
C GLY A 36 4.48 4.71 -13.38
N PHE A 37 4.47 3.41 -13.16
CA PHE A 37 5.09 2.81 -11.98
C PHE A 37 6.59 3.07 -11.90
N GLU A 38 7.31 2.82 -12.99
CA GLU A 38 8.79 2.87 -13.00
C GLU A 38 9.32 4.28 -12.70
N ASN A 39 8.71 5.33 -13.28
CA ASN A 39 9.14 6.71 -13.04
C ASN A 39 8.92 7.08 -11.57
N ASN A 40 7.69 6.85 -11.07
CA ASN A 40 7.38 7.12 -9.65
C ASN A 40 8.30 6.32 -8.71
N PHE A 41 8.59 5.06 -9.05
CA PHE A 41 9.47 4.21 -8.25
C PHE A 41 10.90 4.77 -8.16
N LYS A 42 11.47 5.23 -9.28
CA LYS A 42 12.79 5.88 -9.31
C LYS A 42 12.83 7.17 -8.49
N ASP A 43 11.79 7.99 -8.61
CA ASP A 43 11.67 9.23 -7.82
C ASP A 43 11.60 8.92 -6.32
N MET A 44 10.82 7.92 -5.93
CA MET A 44 10.73 7.45 -4.55
C MET A 44 12.07 6.90 -4.03
N GLN A 45 12.79 6.11 -4.84
CA GLN A 45 14.12 5.62 -4.47
C GLN A 45 15.08 6.77 -4.22
N THR A 46 15.09 7.77 -5.13
CA THR A 46 15.94 8.97 -4.98
C THR A 46 15.59 9.75 -3.71
N ALA A 47 14.30 9.90 -3.42
CA ALA A 47 13.85 10.61 -2.21
C ALA A 47 14.23 9.89 -0.91
N LEU A 48 14.38 8.56 -0.94
CA LEU A 48 14.61 7.75 0.25
C LEU A 48 16.05 7.26 0.44
N GLN A 49 16.92 7.37 -0.55
CA GLN A 49 18.26 6.76 -0.56
C GLN A 49 19.16 7.19 0.61
N ASP A 50 18.99 8.42 1.11
CA ASP A 50 19.80 8.98 2.20
C ASP A 50 19.17 8.78 3.58
N HIS A 51 18.00 8.14 3.64
CA HIS A 51 17.30 7.82 4.89
C HIS A 51 17.67 6.42 5.40
N LYS A 52 17.45 6.22 6.69
CA LYS A 52 17.67 4.93 7.37
C LYS A 52 16.51 4.64 8.31
N ASP A 53 16.42 3.39 8.71
CA ASP A 53 15.40 2.94 9.67
C ASP A 53 13.97 3.31 9.25
N ILE A 54 13.64 3.09 7.98
CA ILE A 54 12.34 3.41 7.39
C ILE A 54 11.30 2.40 7.83
N VAL A 55 10.14 2.90 8.25
CA VAL A 55 8.92 2.12 8.41
C VAL A 55 7.86 2.73 7.49
N PHE A 56 7.38 1.94 6.52
CA PHE A 56 6.33 2.38 5.62
C PHE A 56 4.96 2.31 6.30
N VAL A 57 4.17 3.36 6.09
CA VAL A 57 2.72 3.37 6.32
C VAL A 57 2.08 3.69 4.97
N ALA A 58 1.51 2.70 4.34
CA ALA A 58 1.11 2.84 2.94
C ALA A 58 -0.32 2.34 2.70
N HIS A 59 -1.03 2.98 1.78
CA HIS A 59 -2.41 2.65 1.45
C HIS A 59 -2.54 2.17 0.00
N SER A 60 -3.28 1.08 -0.20
CA SER A 60 -3.66 0.59 -1.54
C SER A 60 -2.43 0.43 -2.45
N LEU A 61 -2.39 1.12 -3.60
CA LEU A 61 -1.24 1.12 -4.52
C LEU A 61 0.08 1.53 -3.84
N GLY A 62 0.01 2.42 -2.85
CA GLY A 62 1.19 2.81 -2.06
C GLY A 62 1.87 1.62 -1.39
N GLY A 63 1.11 0.60 -0.99
CA GLY A 63 1.67 -0.64 -0.44
C GLY A 63 2.44 -1.48 -1.46
N ILE A 64 2.04 -1.45 -2.74
CA ILE A 64 2.79 -2.09 -3.83
C ILE A 64 4.14 -1.38 -4.01
N TYR A 65 4.16 -0.04 -4.02
CA TYR A 65 5.41 0.73 -4.05
C TYR A 65 6.29 0.39 -2.84
N ALA A 66 5.72 0.38 -1.62
CA ALA A 66 6.44 0.05 -0.40
C ALA A 66 7.12 -1.32 -0.48
N LEU A 67 6.43 -2.34 -1.02
CA LEU A 67 6.97 -3.69 -1.20
C LEU A 67 8.17 -3.70 -2.16
N HIS A 68 8.05 -3.04 -3.31
CA HIS A 68 9.15 -2.94 -4.25
C HIS A 68 10.33 -2.13 -3.70
N LEU A 69 10.07 -1.04 -2.96
CA LEU A 69 11.10 -0.23 -2.30
C LEU A 69 11.83 -1.06 -1.24
N ALA A 70 11.12 -1.79 -0.40
CA ALA A 70 11.74 -2.66 0.61
C ALA A 70 12.60 -3.75 -0.02
N ASN A 71 12.19 -4.33 -1.15
CA ASN A 71 12.97 -5.32 -1.87
C ASN A 71 14.23 -4.72 -2.54
N SER A 72 14.14 -3.49 -3.04
CA SER A 72 15.27 -2.83 -3.71
C SER A 72 16.26 -2.16 -2.76
N MET A 73 15.81 -1.77 -1.57
CA MET A 73 16.60 -1.05 -0.55
C MET A 73 16.46 -1.70 0.85
N PRO A 74 16.75 -3.02 0.98
CA PRO A 74 16.44 -3.75 2.21
C PRO A 74 17.21 -3.22 3.44
N ASN A 75 18.39 -2.65 3.23
CA ASN A 75 19.26 -2.20 4.32
C ASN A 75 18.76 -0.94 5.04
N ILE A 76 17.85 -0.19 4.44
CA ILE A 76 17.30 1.05 5.04
C ILE A 76 15.89 0.87 5.59
N VAL A 77 15.23 -0.26 5.29
CA VAL A 77 13.86 -0.56 5.69
C VAL A 77 13.85 -1.43 6.95
N LYS A 78 13.01 -1.07 7.92
CA LYS A 78 12.74 -1.87 9.12
C LYS A 78 11.45 -2.67 9.03
N GLY A 79 10.48 -2.20 8.27
CA GLY A 79 9.20 -2.88 8.09
C GLY A 79 8.11 -2.00 7.50
N ALA A 80 6.90 -2.51 7.51
CA ALA A 80 5.75 -1.78 6.99
C ALA A 80 4.43 -2.14 7.68
N VAL A 81 3.54 -1.17 7.69
CA VAL A 81 2.10 -1.35 7.93
C VAL A 81 1.37 -0.85 6.70
N THR A 82 0.72 -1.74 5.98
CA THR A 82 -0.02 -1.41 4.77
C THR A 82 -1.52 -1.56 5.00
N LEU A 83 -2.30 -0.75 4.31
CA LEU A 83 -3.74 -0.63 4.47
C LEU A 83 -4.42 -0.97 3.14
N SER A 84 -5.29 -1.95 3.13
CA SER A 84 -6.08 -2.34 1.93
C SER A 84 -5.21 -2.59 0.69
N THR A 85 -3.97 -3.09 0.85
CA THR A 85 -3.06 -3.26 -0.27
C THR A 85 -3.35 -4.55 -1.04
N PRO A 86 -3.62 -4.46 -2.35
CA PRO A 86 -3.99 -5.61 -3.17
C PRO A 86 -2.75 -6.34 -3.72
N TYR A 87 -2.11 -7.15 -2.93
CA TYR A 87 -0.90 -7.89 -3.32
C TYR A 87 -1.14 -9.02 -4.34
N GLY A 88 -2.38 -9.49 -4.47
CA GLY A 88 -2.76 -10.55 -5.41
C GLY A 88 -2.73 -10.13 -6.89
N GLY A 89 -2.87 -8.87 -7.16
CA GLY A 89 -2.59 -8.24 -8.44
C GLY A 89 -3.58 -8.47 -9.59
N ALA A 90 -4.25 -9.62 -9.69
CA ALA A 90 -5.09 -9.92 -10.84
C ALA A 90 -6.28 -8.96 -11.01
N GLU A 91 -6.85 -8.53 -9.91
CA GLU A 91 -8.08 -7.73 -9.89
C GLU A 91 -7.80 -6.24 -9.84
N VAL A 92 -6.61 -5.84 -9.39
CA VAL A 92 -6.18 -4.43 -9.39
C VAL A 92 -6.28 -3.82 -10.77
N ALA A 93 -5.96 -4.55 -11.83
CA ALA A 93 -6.00 -4.03 -13.19
C ALA A 93 -7.42 -3.83 -13.69
N ASP A 94 -8.34 -4.73 -13.35
CA ASP A 94 -9.73 -4.61 -13.75
C ASP A 94 -10.39 -3.41 -13.05
N TYR A 95 -9.98 -3.16 -11.79
CA TYR A 95 -10.45 -1.98 -11.06
C TYR A 95 -9.79 -0.71 -11.51
N ALA A 96 -8.52 -0.79 -11.70
CA ALA A 96 -7.76 0.34 -12.10
C ALA A 96 -8.22 0.85 -13.51
N GLN A 97 -8.68 -0.01 -14.44
CA GLN A 97 -9.32 0.39 -15.70
C GLN A 97 -10.55 1.27 -15.45
N TYR A 98 -11.29 1.02 -14.38
CA TYR A 98 -12.48 1.78 -14.04
C TYR A 98 -12.17 3.19 -13.54
N PHE A 99 -11.12 3.32 -12.71
CA PHE A 99 -10.75 4.60 -12.12
C PHE A 99 -9.72 5.38 -12.93
N LEU A 100 -8.99 4.70 -13.83
CA LEU A 100 -7.86 5.27 -14.57
C LEU A 100 -7.76 4.73 -16.02
N PRO A 101 -8.82 4.84 -16.84
CA PRO A 101 -8.90 4.13 -18.13
C PRO A 101 -7.80 4.49 -19.16
N PHE A 102 -7.04 5.57 -18.93
CA PHE A 102 -6.00 6.06 -19.85
C PHE A 102 -4.62 6.21 -19.22
N SER A 103 -4.40 5.75 -17.99
CA SER A 103 -3.12 5.96 -17.32
C SER A 103 -2.09 4.88 -17.66
N ARG A 104 -0.82 5.30 -17.79
CA ARG A 104 0.31 4.37 -17.94
C ARG A 104 0.37 3.37 -16.79
N LEU A 105 0.06 3.83 -15.60
CA LEU A 105 0.02 3.01 -14.40
C LEU A 105 -0.83 1.75 -14.58
N MET A 106 -1.95 1.86 -15.28
CA MET A 106 -2.86 0.73 -15.54
C MET A 106 -2.20 -0.40 -16.31
N ARG A 107 -1.41 -0.04 -17.32
CA ARG A 107 -0.65 -1.02 -18.11
C ARG A 107 0.48 -1.61 -17.26
N ASP A 108 1.08 -0.81 -16.39
CA ASP A 108 2.23 -1.22 -15.58
C ASP A 108 1.83 -2.14 -14.43
N ILE A 109 0.63 -1.95 -13.85
CA ILE A 109 0.12 -2.79 -12.75
C ILE A 109 -0.92 -3.84 -13.19
N GLY A 110 -1.14 -3.99 -14.49
CA GLY A 110 -1.99 -5.03 -15.05
C GLY A 110 -1.55 -6.44 -14.60
N PRO A 111 -2.46 -7.44 -14.61
CA PRO A 111 -2.22 -8.78 -14.05
C PRO A 111 -0.99 -9.48 -14.62
N SER A 112 -0.65 -9.19 -15.87
CA SER A 112 0.48 -9.74 -16.59
C SER A 112 1.72 -8.84 -16.57
N SER A 113 1.64 -7.65 -15.95
CA SER A 113 2.77 -6.73 -15.86
C SER A 113 3.92 -7.32 -15.05
N TRP A 114 5.12 -6.82 -15.31
CA TRP A 114 6.29 -7.23 -14.55
C TRP A 114 6.19 -6.79 -13.08
N VAL A 115 5.60 -5.62 -12.82
CA VAL A 115 5.40 -5.06 -11.47
C VAL A 115 4.64 -6.04 -10.60
N MET A 116 3.48 -6.50 -11.07
CA MET A 116 2.64 -7.41 -10.29
C MET A 116 3.20 -8.84 -10.25
N LYS A 117 3.86 -9.30 -11.33
CA LYS A 117 4.58 -10.58 -11.31
C LYS A 117 5.72 -10.58 -10.29
N GLN A 118 6.44 -9.48 -10.16
CA GLN A 118 7.47 -9.35 -9.12
C GLN A 118 6.84 -9.23 -7.73
N ALA A 119 5.84 -8.35 -7.54
CA ALA A 119 5.17 -8.17 -6.26
C ALA A 119 4.75 -9.52 -5.65
N LYS A 120 4.16 -10.41 -6.46
CA LYS A 120 3.75 -11.76 -6.03
C LYS A 120 4.91 -12.68 -5.62
N ARG A 121 6.13 -12.41 -6.10
CA ARG A 121 7.33 -13.25 -5.87
C ARG A 121 8.26 -12.69 -4.81
N ILE A 122 8.13 -11.41 -4.48
CA ILE A 122 8.94 -10.77 -3.44
C ILE A 122 8.66 -11.49 -2.12
N LYS A 123 9.71 -12.02 -1.49
CA LYS A 123 9.62 -12.57 -0.14
C LYS A 123 9.75 -11.43 0.86
N ILE A 124 8.89 -11.42 1.83
CA ILE A 124 8.90 -10.43 2.92
C ILE A 124 10.12 -10.70 3.81
N GLN A 125 11.04 -9.75 3.86
CA GLN A 125 12.29 -9.86 4.63
C GLN A 125 12.24 -9.12 5.96
N HIS A 126 11.26 -8.27 6.15
CA HIS A 126 11.07 -7.41 7.33
C HIS A 126 9.69 -7.66 7.94
N PRO A 127 9.48 -7.36 9.23
CA PRO A 127 8.14 -7.40 9.81
C PRO A 127 7.17 -6.56 8.97
N TRP A 128 6.10 -7.18 8.53
CA TRP A 128 5.13 -6.59 7.60
C TRP A 128 3.71 -6.94 8.04
N THR A 129 2.88 -5.93 8.19
CA THR A 129 1.45 -6.12 8.48
C THR A 129 0.62 -5.53 7.35
N ASN A 130 -0.32 -6.30 6.79
CA ASN A 130 -1.35 -5.75 5.93
C ASN A 130 -2.69 -5.72 6.69
N ILE A 131 -3.25 -4.53 6.87
CA ILE A 131 -4.59 -4.35 7.42
C ILE A 131 -5.58 -4.56 6.29
N VAL A 132 -6.31 -5.67 6.38
CA VAL A 132 -7.26 -6.15 5.37
C VAL A 132 -8.63 -5.56 5.65
N THR A 133 -9.17 -4.80 4.72
CA THR A 133 -10.51 -4.24 4.79
C THR A 133 -11.53 -5.23 4.26
N VAL A 134 -12.58 -5.51 5.04
CA VAL A 134 -13.55 -6.56 4.70
C VAL A 134 -14.96 -6.06 4.46
N LYS A 135 -15.19 -4.74 4.58
CA LYS A 135 -16.49 -4.12 4.38
C LYS A 135 -16.55 -3.40 3.06
N GLY A 136 -17.48 -3.80 2.22
CA GLY A 136 -17.75 -3.12 0.96
C GLY A 136 -18.49 -4.03 0.00
N GLN A 137 -19.06 -3.40 -1.00
CA GLN A 137 -19.72 -4.09 -2.10
C GLN A 137 -19.51 -3.28 -3.37
N SER A 138 -18.86 -3.87 -4.35
CA SER A 138 -18.82 -3.30 -5.70
C SER A 138 -19.75 -4.11 -6.59
N PRO A 139 -20.65 -3.46 -7.35
CA PRO A 139 -21.53 -4.18 -8.28
C PRO A 139 -20.75 -4.86 -9.42
N PHE A 140 -19.47 -4.55 -9.55
CA PHE A 140 -18.59 -5.08 -10.60
C PHE A 140 -17.72 -6.25 -10.12
N MET A 141 -17.80 -6.60 -8.84
CA MET A 141 -17.04 -7.70 -8.23
C MET A 141 -17.97 -8.78 -7.71
N HIS A 142 -17.73 -10.02 -8.14
CA HIS A 142 -18.48 -11.17 -7.64
C HIS A 142 -17.90 -11.71 -6.32
N GLU A 143 -16.62 -11.47 -6.06
CA GLU A 143 -15.94 -11.92 -4.86
C GLU A 143 -16.07 -10.92 -3.71
N PRO A 144 -15.93 -11.38 -2.45
CA PRO A 144 -15.90 -10.50 -1.29
C PRO A 144 -14.82 -9.42 -1.46
N ASN A 145 -15.22 -8.16 -1.25
CA ASN A 145 -14.36 -7.01 -1.53
C ASN A 145 -14.64 -5.86 -0.57
N ASP A 146 -13.76 -4.88 -0.55
CA ASP A 146 -13.87 -3.68 0.28
C ASP A 146 -14.48 -2.47 -0.46
N GLY A 147 -15.06 -2.71 -1.62
CA GLY A 147 -15.59 -1.69 -2.53
C GLY A 147 -14.64 -1.32 -3.66
N VAL A 148 -13.35 -1.65 -3.57
CA VAL A 148 -12.31 -1.32 -4.56
C VAL A 148 -11.44 -2.51 -4.92
N VAL A 149 -11.06 -3.35 -3.96
CA VAL A 149 -10.21 -4.53 -4.16
C VAL A 149 -10.78 -5.74 -3.45
N THR A 150 -10.50 -6.95 -3.96
CA THR A 150 -10.99 -8.16 -3.31
C THR A 150 -10.20 -8.47 -2.04
N ILE A 151 -10.87 -9.13 -1.11
CA ILE A 151 -10.24 -9.59 0.14
C ILE A 151 -9.16 -10.63 -0.16
N ALA A 152 -9.39 -11.50 -1.15
CA ALA A 152 -8.43 -12.49 -1.61
C ALA A 152 -7.13 -11.83 -2.09
N SER A 153 -7.23 -10.74 -2.85
CA SER A 153 -6.08 -9.98 -3.32
C SER A 153 -5.28 -9.35 -2.16
N GLN A 154 -5.97 -8.81 -1.16
CA GLN A 154 -5.32 -8.24 0.02
C GLN A 154 -4.59 -9.30 0.87
N ARG A 155 -5.03 -10.56 0.85
CA ARG A 155 -4.47 -11.68 1.61
C ARG A 155 -3.41 -12.49 0.87
N HIS A 156 -2.98 -12.05 -0.30
CA HIS A 156 -2.16 -12.87 -1.20
C HIS A 156 -0.84 -13.36 -0.58
N HIS A 157 -0.15 -12.55 0.21
CA HIS A 157 1.10 -12.91 0.85
C HIS A 157 0.86 -13.60 2.20
N ALA A 158 1.26 -14.87 2.30
CA ALA A 158 1.15 -15.66 3.53
C ALA A 158 2.30 -15.39 4.54
N ASP A 159 3.33 -14.68 4.10
CA ASP A 159 4.54 -14.36 4.88
C ASP A 159 4.48 -12.99 5.57
N MET A 160 3.30 -12.35 5.58
CA MET A 160 3.03 -11.13 6.34
C MET A 160 1.91 -11.36 7.37
N GLU A 161 1.90 -10.51 8.40
CA GLU A 161 0.78 -10.47 9.34
C GLU A 161 -0.45 -9.88 8.64
N LEU A 162 -1.59 -10.57 8.73
CA LEU A 162 -2.88 -10.10 8.20
C LEU A 162 -3.81 -9.76 9.37
N VAL A 163 -4.33 -8.54 9.39
CA VAL A 163 -5.29 -8.08 10.40
C VAL A 163 -6.53 -7.55 9.71
N GLU A 164 -7.68 -8.18 9.97
CA GLU A 164 -8.94 -7.78 9.36
C GLU A 164 -9.63 -6.68 10.15
N VAL A 165 -10.21 -5.73 9.41
CA VAL A 165 -10.98 -4.62 9.98
C VAL A 165 -12.28 -4.42 9.21
N ASP A 166 -13.36 -4.12 9.95
CA ASP A 166 -14.68 -3.84 9.39
C ASP A 166 -14.77 -2.39 8.88
N CYS A 167 -13.96 -2.11 7.87
CA CYS A 167 -13.90 -0.83 7.15
C CYS A 167 -13.92 -1.09 5.65
N ASN A 168 -14.37 -0.11 4.87
CA ASN A 168 -14.19 -0.11 3.43
C ASN A 168 -12.81 0.46 3.03
N HIS A 169 -12.53 0.44 1.73
CA HIS A 169 -11.23 0.85 1.16
C HIS A 169 -10.81 2.29 1.52
N TYR A 170 -11.76 3.19 1.71
CA TYR A 170 -11.49 4.60 2.02
C TYR A 170 -11.61 4.93 3.51
N GLU A 171 -12.49 4.26 4.23
CA GLU A 171 -12.66 4.43 5.67
C GLU A 171 -11.42 4.03 6.46
N VAL A 172 -10.61 3.11 5.92
CA VAL A 172 -9.44 2.55 6.59
C VAL A 172 -8.43 3.60 7.06
N VAL A 173 -8.26 4.71 6.34
CA VAL A 173 -7.34 5.79 6.71
C VAL A 173 -7.93 6.79 7.71
N LEU A 174 -9.22 6.67 8.04
CA LEU A 174 -9.98 7.55 8.93
C LEU A 174 -10.49 6.85 10.19
N SER A 175 -10.29 5.54 10.32
CA SER A 175 -10.83 4.72 11.41
C SER A 175 -9.95 4.77 12.66
N ASP A 176 -10.53 5.10 13.81
CA ASP A 176 -9.85 5.06 15.12
C ASP A 176 -9.27 3.67 15.45
N ALA A 177 -10.00 2.62 15.10
CA ALA A 177 -9.55 1.25 15.32
C ALA A 177 -8.31 0.95 14.49
N VAL A 178 -8.29 1.39 13.23
CA VAL A 178 -7.14 1.23 12.33
C VAL A 178 -5.94 2.04 12.82
N VAL A 179 -6.16 3.28 13.22
CA VAL A 179 -5.07 4.14 13.74
C VAL A 179 -4.39 3.49 14.95
N ARG A 180 -5.15 2.94 15.89
CA ARG A 180 -4.60 2.21 17.04
C ARG A 180 -3.80 0.98 16.62
N LEU A 181 -4.26 0.22 15.63
CA LEU A 181 -3.52 -0.92 15.08
C LEU A 181 -2.22 -0.48 14.41
N VAL A 182 -2.25 0.59 13.61
CA VAL A 182 -1.05 1.14 12.98
C VAL A 182 -0.05 1.61 14.03
N GLU A 183 -0.51 2.34 15.04
CA GLU A 183 0.33 2.80 16.15
C GLU A 183 0.98 1.63 16.90
N GLU A 184 0.21 0.61 17.25
CA GLU A 184 0.72 -0.59 17.91
C GLU A 184 1.82 -1.29 17.08
N ARG A 185 1.61 -1.43 15.76
CA ARG A 185 2.59 -2.06 14.87
C ARG A 185 3.83 -1.21 14.67
N VAL A 186 3.66 0.09 14.47
CA VAL A 186 4.77 1.05 14.33
C VAL A 186 5.62 1.10 15.60
N ASN A 187 5.02 1.03 16.77
CA ASN A 187 5.75 1.05 18.05
C ASN A 187 6.66 -0.19 18.26
N LYS A 188 6.38 -1.31 17.57
CA LYS A 188 7.28 -2.48 17.60
C LYS A 188 8.63 -2.23 16.91
N PHE A 189 8.75 -1.17 16.11
CA PHE A 189 9.98 -0.77 15.43
C PHE A 189 10.81 0.28 16.20
N ARG A 190 10.26 0.83 17.26
CA ARG A 190 10.94 1.80 18.13
C ARG A 190 11.79 1.08 19.14
#